data_04221182fba78fee72c9d5c18d95c7c6
#
_entry.id   04221182fba78fee72c9d5c18d95c7c6
#
_cell.length_a   1.000
_cell.length_b   1.000
_cell.length_c   1.000
_cell.angle_alpha   90.00
_cell.angle_beta   90.00
_cell.angle_gamma   90.00
#
_symmetry.space_group_name_H-M   'P 1'
#
loop_
_entity.id
_entity.type
_entity.pdbx_description
1 polymer ?
#
loop_
_entity_poly.entity_id
_entity_poly.type
_entity_poly.pdbx_seq_one_letter_code
_entity_poly.pdbx_strand_id
1 'polypeptide(L)'
;MLYLHIILSRQMKLNVLICTCDKGIERIPAMLLPPRDDVSYVVSMQYTDESWLQRVPGSLRDRRDVSLHFLPGRGLSRNRNNALAFADGDVALIADDDCRYRPSYFDTVLRIYTEHPEVDMAQLRIEPLDTAPVKPYAAYAHPYEKRPRGMYPTSPELTLRVAAVKGKLFFNELFGLGSECLPCGEEDVFLHDAVQAGLSVWYFPYVVASVPGDSTGQRVYTDRRVMMAQGAVNYYVHGWGAWPRMLKFAAVGALKRKGNFFVLLSAACSGILYYKKKISHEDSLDRRCQ
;
A
#
# COMPACT_ATOMS: atom_id res chain seq x y z
N MET A 1 -11.55 29.78 -42.00
CA MET A 1 -10.43 29.84 -41.04
C MET A 1 -10.75 28.95 -39.87
N LEU A 2 -10.35 27.68 -39.93
CA LEU A 2 -10.48 26.76 -38.80
C LEU A 2 -9.30 27.01 -37.87
N TYR A 3 -9.55 27.59 -36.69
CA TYR A 3 -8.58 27.61 -35.59
C TYR A 3 -8.51 26.21 -35.02
N LEU A 4 -7.50 25.45 -35.42
CA LEU A 4 -7.09 24.23 -34.77
C LEU A 4 -6.52 24.60 -33.39
N HIS A 5 -7.34 24.50 -32.37
CA HIS A 5 -6.86 24.52 -30.97
C HIS A 5 -6.07 23.21 -30.77
N ILE A 6 -4.77 23.25 -31.03
CA ILE A 6 -3.83 22.27 -30.51
C ILE A 6 -3.80 22.54 -29.01
N ILE A 7 -4.70 21.90 -28.26
CA ILE A 7 -4.51 21.72 -26.83
C ILE A 7 -3.29 20.80 -26.74
N LEU A 8 -2.12 21.36 -26.48
CA LEU A 8 -0.96 20.62 -25.98
C LEU A 8 -1.45 19.95 -24.68
N SER A 9 -1.96 18.74 -24.78
CA SER A 9 -2.28 17.96 -23.58
C SER A 9 -0.97 17.78 -22.83
N ARG A 10 -0.85 18.44 -21.69
CA ARG A 10 0.29 18.25 -20.79
C ARG A 10 0.46 16.75 -20.57
N GLN A 11 1.63 16.23 -20.88
CA GLN A 11 1.96 14.83 -20.63
C GLN A 11 1.81 14.52 -19.14
N MET A 12 1.01 13.52 -18.82
CA MET A 12 0.78 13.08 -17.44
C MET A 12 2.08 12.52 -16.84
N LYS A 13 2.38 12.87 -15.60
CA LYS A 13 3.60 12.44 -14.89
C LYS A 13 3.30 11.41 -13.82
N LEU A 14 4.09 10.35 -13.78
CA LEU A 14 4.05 9.28 -12.77
C LEU A 14 5.16 9.48 -11.74
N ASN A 15 4.83 9.46 -10.45
CA ASN A 15 5.77 9.23 -9.37
C ASN A 15 5.74 7.76 -8.94
N VAL A 16 6.88 7.10 -8.86
CA VAL A 16 7.03 5.81 -8.20
C VAL A 16 7.49 6.08 -6.77
N LEU A 17 6.61 5.82 -5.78
CA LEU A 17 6.86 6.11 -4.37
C LEU A 17 7.48 4.88 -3.70
N ILE A 18 8.80 4.87 -3.59
CA ILE A 18 9.57 3.72 -3.06
C ILE A 18 9.81 3.92 -1.58
N CYS A 19 9.32 2.99 -0.77
CA CYS A 19 9.53 2.97 0.66
C CYS A 19 10.58 1.92 1.03
N THR A 20 11.61 2.32 1.76
CA THR A 20 12.68 1.42 2.21
C THR A 20 13.11 1.73 3.64
N CYS A 21 13.84 0.81 4.26
CA CYS A 21 14.42 0.99 5.59
C CYS A 21 15.83 0.39 5.65
N ASP A 22 16.76 1.15 6.26
CA ASP A 22 18.13 0.72 6.53
C ASP A 22 18.81 0.13 5.26
N LYS A 23 19.24 -1.13 5.31
CA LYS A 23 19.90 -1.82 4.21
C LYS A 23 19.09 -1.89 2.91
N GLY A 24 17.77 -1.74 2.97
CA GLY A 24 16.92 -1.80 1.79
C GLY A 24 17.27 -0.78 0.71
N ILE A 25 17.88 0.35 1.09
CA ILE A 25 18.32 1.39 0.14
C ILE A 25 19.32 0.86 -0.90
N GLU A 26 20.10 -0.15 -0.56
CA GLU A 26 21.10 -0.76 -1.45
C GLU A 26 20.44 -1.53 -2.63
N ARG A 27 19.16 -1.91 -2.51
CA ARG A 27 18.40 -2.63 -3.56
C ARG A 27 17.80 -1.72 -4.62
N ILE A 28 17.54 -0.45 -4.28
CA ILE A 28 16.80 0.49 -5.12
C ILE A 28 17.43 0.72 -6.49
N PRO A 29 18.76 0.86 -6.67
CA PRO A 29 19.35 1.03 -8.00
C PRO A 29 18.92 -0.02 -9.02
N ALA A 30 18.70 -1.27 -8.57
CA ALA A 30 18.28 -2.37 -9.43
C ALA A 30 16.77 -2.32 -9.80
N MET A 31 15.99 -1.46 -9.17
CA MET A 31 14.57 -1.26 -9.47
C MET A 31 14.35 -0.19 -10.56
N LEU A 32 15.27 0.77 -10.64
CA LEU A 32 15.08 1.96 -11.47
C LEU A 32 15.27 1.63 -12.94
N LEU A 33 14.32 2.03 -13.76
CA LEU A 33 14.44 1.98 -15.22
C LEU A 33 15.30 3.14 -15.72
N PRO A 34 15.74 3.12 -17.00
CA PRO A 34 16.33 4.28 -17.63
C PRO A 34 15.47 5.53 -17.47
N PRO A 35 16.06 6.73 -17.29
CA PRO A 35 15.30 7.97 -17.10
C PRO A 35 14.28 8.22 -18.22
N ARG A 36 13.10 8.73 -17.81
CA ARG A 36 12.01 9.15 -18.71
C ARG A 36 11.49 10.50 -18.23
N ASP A 37 11.07 11.36 -19.14
CA ASP A 37 10.57 12.71 -18.78
C ASP A 37 9.22 12.70 -18.05
N ASP A 38 8.46 11.61 -18.20
CA ASP A 38 7.15 11.42 -17.60
C ASP A 38 7.16 10.51 -16.35
N VAL A 39 8.33 10.05 -15.89
CA VAL A 39 8.48 9.20 -14.71
C VAL A 39 9.57 9.74 -13.78
N SER A 40 9.24 9.84 -12.50
CA SER A 40 10.22 10.16 -11.45
C SER A 40 10.01 9.25 -10.23
N TYR A 41 11.05 9.14 -9.41
CA TYR A 41 11.08 8.27 -8.25
C TYR A 41 11.21 9.09 -6.99
N VAL A 42 10.27 8.92 -6.06
CA VAL A 42 10.32 9.48 -4.71
C VAL A 42 10.73 8.36 -3.76
N VAL A 43 11.97 8.41 -3.28
CA VAL A 43 12.51 7.40 -2.37
C VAL A 43 12.43 7.91 -0.94
N SER A 44 11.57 7.31 -0.13
CA SER A 44 11.49 7.58 1.31
C SER A 44 12.23 6.48 2.06
N MET A 45 13.36 6.85 2.64
CA MET A 45 14.23 5.94 3.40
C MET A 45 14.07 6.19 4.90
N GLN A 46 13.53 5.21 5.60
CA GLN A 46 13.63 5.16 7.05
C GLN A 46 15.01 4.62 7.48
N TYR A 47 15.50 5.13 8.59
CA TYR A 47 16.76 4.65 9.15
C TYR A 47 16.65 4.54 10.67
N THR A 48 17.22 3.46 11.21
CA THR A 48 17.31 3.21 12.67
C THR A 48 18.60 3.72 13.27
N ASP A 49 19.61 3.93 12.43
CA ASP A 49 20.92 4.46 12.79
C ASP A 49 21.42 5.36 11.65
N GLU A 50 22.03 6.50 11.99
CA GLU A 50 22.49 7.49 11.01
C GLU A 50 23.60 6.97 10.08
N SER A 51 24.32 5.92 10.46
CA SER A 51 25.32 5.29 9.59
C SER A 51 24.74 4.77 8.28
N TRP A 52 23.43 4.44 8.25
CA TRP A 52 22.74 4.05 7.04
C TRP A 52 22.65 5.16 5.99
N LEU A 53 22.69 6.43 6.40
CA LEU A 53 22.68 7.58 5.47
C LEU A 53 23.94 7.63 4.61
N GLN A 54 25.06 7.13 5.13
CA GLN A 54 26.34 7.04 4.40
C GLN A 54 26.34 5.90 3.36
N ARG A 55 25.43 4.92 3.49
CA ARG A 55 25.31 3.77 2.61
C ARG A 55 24.36 3.99 1.42
N VAL A 56 23.77 5.17 1.32
CA VAL A 56 22.93 5.53 0.15
C VAL A 56 23.81 5.51 -1.10
N PRO A 57 23.48 4.67 -2.10
CA PRO A 57 24.28 4.52 -3.31
C PRO A 57 24.45 5.86 -4.05
N GLY A 58 25.66 6.16 -4.52
CA GLY A 58 25.95 7.35 -5.33
C GLY A 58 25.10 7.40 -6.60
N SER A 59 24.87 6.24 -7.22
CA SER A 59 24.00 6.13 -8.40
C SER A 59 22.56 6.60 -8.19
N LEU A 60 22.06 6.65 -6.96
CA LEU A 60 20.76 7.26 -6.64
C LEU A 60 20.88 8.77 -6.49
N ARG A 61 21.97 9.26 -5.90
CA ARG A 61 22.19 10.70 -5.66
C ARG A 61 22.43 11.47 -6.96
N ASP A 62 23.02 10.79 -7.96
CA ASP A 62 23.40 11.40 -9.25
C ASP A 62 22.24 11.43 -10.25
N ARG A 63 21.12 10.75 -9.98
CA ARG A 63 19.95 10.70 -10.87
C ARG A 63 19.04 11.91 -10.65
N ARG A 64 18.74 12.64 -11.71
CA ARG A 64 17.87 13.83 -11.69
C ARG A 64 16.37 13.49 -11.54
N ASP A 65 15.99 12.27 -11.89
CA ASP A 65 14.63 11.74 -11.79
C ASP A 65 14.37 11.03 -10.44
N VAL A 66 15.32 11.10 -9.48
CA VAL A 66 15.20 10.53 -8.12
C VAL A 66 15.25 11.64 -7.09
N SER A 67 14.25 11.69 -6.22
CA SER A 67 14.29 12.50 -4.99
C SER A 67 14.43 11.61 -3.77
N LEU A 68 15.37 11.94 -2.87
CA LEU A 68 15.69 11.17 -1.68
C LEU A 68 15.20 11.91 -0.43
N HIS A 69 14.39 11.25 0.37
CA HIS A 69 13.81 11.77 1.60
C HIS A 69 14.11 10.83 2.76
N PHE A 70 14.62 11.37 3.86
CA PHE A 70 15.09 10.60 5.00
C PHE A 70 14.18 10.80 6.20
N LEU A 71 13.83 9.71 6.87
CA LEU A 71 12.91 9.71 8.01
C LEU A 71 13.46 8.83 9.13
N PRO A 72 13.78 9.36 10.31
CA PRO A 72 14.29 8.55 11.41
C PRO A 72 13.20 7.62 11.97
N GLY A 73 13.61 6.42 12.40
CA GLY A 73 12.75 5.41 13.01
C GLY A 73 12.19 4.38 12.02
N ARG A 74 11.14 3.68 12.43
CA ARG A 74 10.49 2.60 11.66
C ARG A 74 8.98 2.79 11.59
N GLY A 75 8.36 2.14 10.63
CA GLY A 75 6.91 2.10 10.41
C GLY A 75 6.57 2.32 8.94
N LEU A 76 6.13 1.26 8.26
CA LEU A 76 5.91 1.28 6.81
C LEU A 76 4.82 2.30 6.42
N SER A 77 3.70 2.36 7.16
CA SER A 77 2.64 3.34 6.92
C SER A 77 3.14 4.78 7.05
N ARG A 78 3.94 5.07 8.09
CA ARG A 78 4.58 6.37 8.28
C ARG A 78 5.55 6.70 7.13
N ASN A 79 6.27 5.70 6.62
CA ASN A 79 7.18 5.86 5.49
C ASN A 79 6.42 6.17 4.19
N ARG A 80 5.28 5.48 3.94
CA ARG A 80 4.41 5.75 2.79
C ARG A 80 3.77 7.13 2.87
N ASN A 81 3.34 7.56 4.05
CA ASN A 81 2.85 8.92 4.26
C ASN A 81 3.92 9.96 3.93
N ASN A 82 5.17 9.71 4.34
CA ASN A 82 6.30 10.58 4.01
C ASN A 82 6.56 10.60 2.49
N ALA A 83 6.61 9.45 1.81
CA ALA A 83 6.79 9.40 0.36
C ALA A 83 5.67 10.16 -0.37
N LEU A 84 4.41 9.96 0.04
CA LEU A 84 3.25 10.64 -0.55
C LEU A 84 3.31 12.16 -0.35
N ALA A 85 3.84 12.64 0.77
CA ALA A 85 3.99 14.08 1.03
C ALA A 85 4.93 14.77 0.02
N PHE A 86 5.87 14.03 -0.57
CA PHE A 86 6.80 14.55 -1.57
C PHE A 86 6.40 14.23 -3.02
N ALA A 87 5.31 13.51 -3.25
CA ALA A 87 4.80 13.28 -4.60
C ALA A 87 4.42 14.60 -5.27
N ASP A 88 4.88 14.84 -6.51
CA ASP A 88 4.66 16.04 -7.31
C ASP A 88 4.15 15.75 -8.74
N GLY A 89 4.00 14.47 -9.07
CA GLY A 89 3.39 14.01 -10.32
C GLY A 89 1.87 14.11 -10.33
N ASP A 90 1.26 13.74 -11.44
CA ASP A 90 -0.20 13.65 -11.57
C ASP A 90 -0.74 12.36 -10.95
N VAL A 91 0.02 11.28 -11.09
CA VAL A 91 -0.30 9.92 -10.60
C VAL A 91 0.88 9.39 -9.77
N ALA A 92 0.59 8.60 -8.76
CA ALA A 92 1.60 7.88 -7.99
C ALA A 92 1.33 6.36 -8.01
N LEU A 93 2.42 5.57 -8.01
CA LEU A 93 2.45 4.13 -7.81
C LEU A 93 3.19 3.84 -6.51
N ILE A 94 2.56 3.15 -5.58
CA ILE A 94 3.21 2.72 -4.32
C ILE A 94 4.16 1.55 -4.62
N ALA A 95 5.36 1.59 -4.06
CA ALA A 95 6.40 0.60 -4.32
C ALA A 95 7.12 0.17 -3.03
N ASP A 96 7.37 -1.12 -2.90
CA ASP A 96 8.30 -1.67 -1.93
C ASP A 96 9.71 -1.78 -2.58
N ASP A 97 10.77 -1.87 -1.77
CA ASP A 97 12.17 -1.78 -2.25
C ASP A 97 12.70 -3.07 -2.91
N ASP A 98 11.83 -4.03 -3.17
CA ASP A 98 12.13 -5.29 -3.84
C ASP A 98 11.33 -5.53 -5.14
N CYS A 99 10.52 -4.55 -5.55
CA CYS A 99 9.79 -4.59 -6.81
C CYS A 99 10.70 -4.59 -8.03
N ARG A 100 10.18 -5.10 -9.16
CA ARG A 100 10.81 -4.98 -10.49
C ARG A 100 9.80 -4.45 -11.48
N TYR A 101 10.27 -3.58 -12.36
CA TYR A 101 9.45 -2.88 -13.33
C TYR A 101 9.90 -3.15 -14.76
N ARG A 102 8.95 -2.99 -15.69
CA ARG A 102 9.19 -2.89 -17.14
C ARG A 102 8.60 -1.57 -17.62
N PRO A 103 9.12 -0.96 -18.69
CA PRO A 103 8.57 0.30 -19.20
C PRO A 103 7.07 0.23 -19.46
N SER A 104 6.56 -0.88 -20.00
CA SER A 104 5.13 -1.11 -20.28
C SER A 104 4.22 -1.07 -19.04
N TYR A 105 4.75 -1.31 -17.83
CA TYR A 105 3.97 -1.20 -16.60
C TYR A 105 3.63 0.26 -16.30
N PHE A 106 4.60 1.16 -16.46
CA PHE A 106 4.37 2.60 -16.28
C PHE A 106 3.45 3.17 -17.38
N ASP A 107 3.63 2.72 -18.62
CA ASP A 107 2.72 3.09 -19.73
C ASP A 107 1.29 2.66 -19.43
N THR A 108 1.11 1.48 -18.84
CA THR A 108 -0.22 0.98 -18.43
C THR A 108 -0.84 1.84 -17.34
N VAL A 109 -0.07 2.23 -16.32
CA VAL A 109 -0.57 3.13 -15.26
C VAL A 109 -1.01 4.46 -15.86
N LEU A 110 -0.14 5.13 -16.63
CA LEU A 110 -0.46 6.42 -17.26
C LEU A 110 -1.68 6.33 -18.17
N ARG A 111 -1.80 5.25 -18.97
CA ARG A 111 -2.95 5.01 -19.84
C ARG A 111 -4.25 4.88 -19.06
N ILE A 112 -4.28 4.09 -17.97
CA ILE A 112 -5.48 3.93 -17.14
C ILE A 112 -6.00 5.29 -16.68
N TYR A 113 -5.14 6.14 -16.13
CA TYR A 113 -5.56 7.45 -15.63
C TYR A 113 -5.86 8.46 -16.73
N THR A 114 -5.37 8.26 -17.94
CA THR A 114 -5.75 9.05 -19.12
C THR A 114 -7.11 8.64 -19.65
N GLU A 115 -7.39 7.34 -19.74
CA GLU A 115 -8.64 6.79 -20.25
C GLU A 115 -9.79 6.88 -19.24
N HIS A 116 -9.47 6.92 -17.93
CA HIS A 116 -10.40 6.96 -16.82
C HIS A 116 -10.19 8.19 -15.92
N PRO A 117 -10.56 9.40 -16.38
CA PRO A 117 -10.38 10.62 -15.61
C PRO A 117 -11.20 10.65 -14.31
N GLU A 118 -12.25 9.84 -14.22
CA GLU A 118 -13.11 9.68 -13.04
C GLU A 118 -12.48 8.84 -11.92
N VAL A 119 -11.39 8.10 -12.19
CA VAL A 119 -10.74 7.22 -11.21
C VAL A 119 -9.74 8.01 -10.39
N ASP A 120 -9.92 8.01 -9.06
CA ASP A 120 -9.00 8.63 -8.11
C ASP A 120 -7.92 7.66 -7.64
N MET A 121 -8.27 6.39 -7.44
CA MET A 121 -7.34 5.34 -7.02
C MET A 121 -7.63 4.03 -7.77
N ALA A 122 -6.57 3.28 -8.03
CA ALA A 122 -6.73 1.96 -8.63
C ALA A 122 -5.88 0.91 -7.91
N GLN A 123 -6.49 -0.26 -7.69
CA GLN A 123 -5.79 -1.51 -7.42
C GLN A 123 -5.55 -2.22 -8.74
N LEU A 124 -4.31 -2.60 -8.99
CA LEU A 124 -3.88 -3.30 -10.20
C LEU A 124 -3.42 -4.73 -9.86
N ARG A 125 -2.64 -5.35 -10.73
CA ARG A 125 -2.09 -6.68 -10.48
C ARG A 125 -0.58 -6.64 -10.33
N ILE A 126 -0.07 -7.61 -9.58
CA ILE A 126 1.35 -7.95 -9.56
C ILE A 126 1.55 -9.36 -10.12
N GLU A 127 2.74 -9.64 -10.58
CA GLU A 127 3.19 -10.99 -10.92
C GLU A 127 4.37 -11.40 -10.02
N PRO A 128 4.54 -12.68 -9.70
CA PRO A 128 5.69 -13.14 -8.93
C PRO A 128 6.97 -13.10 -9.79
N LEU A 129 8.10 -12.78 -9.14
CA LEU A 129 9.45 -12.92 -9.74
C LEU A 129 9.91 -14.37 -9.83
N ASP A 130 9.28 -15.25 -9.08
CA ASP A 130 9.59 -16.66 -8.94
C ASP A 130 8.36 -17.53 -9.29
N THR A 131 8.41 -18.82 -8.96
CA THR A 131 7.32 -19.76 -9.18
C THR A 131 6.24 -19.73 -8.10
N ALA A 132 6.20 -18.69 -7.26
CA ALA A 132 5.19 -18.57 -6.21
C ALA A 132 3.77 -18.50 -6.81
N PRO A 133 2.76 -19.05 -6.12
CA PRO A 133 1.39 -19.00 -6.59
C PRO A 133 0.90 -17.55 -6.62
N VAL A 134 0.31 -17.17 -7.74
CA VAL A 134 -0.34 -15.86 -7.90
C VAL A 134 -1.60 -15.82 -7.03
N LYS A 135 -1.81 -14.74 -6.29
CA LYS A 135 -3.07 -14.54 -5.58
C LYS A 135 -4.24 -14.40 -6.58
N PRO A 136 -5.48 -14.71 -6.15
CA PRO A 136 -6.63 -14.62 -7.05
C PRO A 136 -6.91 -13.19 -7.46
N TYR A 137 -7.07 -12.96 -8.76
CA TYR A 137 -7.48 -11.70 -9.35
C TYR A 137 -8.72 -11.87 -10.22
N ALA A 138 -9.57 -10.84 -10.28
CA ALA A 138 -10.64 -10.78 -11.26
C ALA A 138 -10.05 -10.62 -12.68
N ALA A 139 -10.76 -11.15 -13.69
CA ALA A 139 -10.38 -11.01 -15.08
C ALA A 139 -10.91 -9.70 -15.72
N TYR A 140 -11.73 -8.93 -15.00
CA TYR A 140 -12.41 -7.73 -15.47
C TYR A 140 -12.27 -6.57 -14.48
N ALA A 141 -12.37 -5.34 -14.99
CA ALA A 141 -12.35 -4.14 -14.17
C ALA A 141 -13.68 -3.97 -13.40
N HIS A 142 -13.60 -3.49 -12.18
CA HIS A 142 -14.78 -3.24 -11.33
C HIS A 142 -14.48 -2.19 -10.25
N PRO A 143 -15.48 -1.50 -9.70
CA PRO A 143 -15.32 -0.71 -8.49
C PRO A 143 -14.79 -1.56 -7.34
N TYR A 144 -13.91 -1.02 -6.53
CA TYR A 144 -13.25 -1.74 -5.42
C TYR A 144 -14.26 -2.38 -4.45
N GLU A 145 -15.37 -1.72 -4.18
CA GLU A 145 -16.43 -2.21 -3.30
C GLU A 145 -17.10 -3.48 -3.81
N LYS A 146 -17.08 -3.71 -5.13
CA LYS A 146 -17.62 -4.89 -5.80
C LYS A 146 -16.60 -6.01 -6.00
N ARG A 147 -15.45 -5.95 -5.30
CA ARG A 147 -14.38 -6.94 -5.46
C ARG A 147 -14.87 -8.34 -5.12
N PRO A 148 -14.43 -9.37 -5.87
CA PRO A 148 -14.70 -10.76 -5.58
C PRO A 148 -14.17 -11.17 -4.19
N ARG A 149 -14.84 -12.15 -3.58
CA ARG A 149 -14.40 -12.69 -2.29
C ARG A 149 -13.00 -13.32 -2.40
N GLY A 150 -12.15 -13.00 -1.43
CA GLY A 150 -10.79 -13.51 -1.38
C GLY A 150 -9.75 -12.64 -2.11
N MET A 151 -10.16 -11.62 -2.87
CA MET A 151 -9.25 -10.57 -3.32
C MET A 151 -8.88 -9.66 -2.15
N TYR A 152 -7.60 -9.34 -2.03
CA TYR A 152 -7.06 -8.41 -1.05
C TYR A 152 -5.98 -7.53 -1.71
N PRO A 153 -5.82 -6.27 -1.29
CA PRO A 153 -4.79 -5.40 -1.83
C PRO A 153 -3.41 -5.74 -1.27
N THR A 154 -2.38 -5.36 -2.01
CA THR A 154 -1.00 -5.23 -1.54
C THR A 154 -0.42 -3.93 -2.09
N SER A 155 0.57 -3.36 -1.42
CA SER A 155 1.09 -2.03 -1.74
C SER A 155 1.51 -1.84 -3.20
N PRO A 156 2.28 -2.75 -3.81
CA PRO A 156 2.76 -2.55 -5.19
C PRO A 156 1.65 -2.59 -6.26
N GLU A 157 0.41 -2.87 -5.84
CA GLU A 157 -0.77 -2.83 -6.71
C GLU A 157 -1.45 -1.46 -6.72
N LEU A 158 -1.12 -0.59 -5.76
CA LEU A 158 -1.86 0.63 -5.53
C LEU A 158 -1.29 1.79 -6.33
N THR A 159 -2.18 2.41 -7.09
CA THR A 159 -1.92 3.67 -7.78
C THR A 159 -2.98 4.70 -7.41
N LEU A 160 -2.65 5.98 -7.54
CA LEU A 160 -3.55 7.05 -7.11
C LEU A 160 -3.28 8.35 -7.87
N ARG A 161 -4.31 9.20 -8.00
CA ARG A 161 -4.12 10.61 -8.38
C ARG A 161 -3.56 11.36 -7.18
N VAL A 162 -2.41 11.98 -7.37
CA VAL A 162 -1.73 12.73 -6.29
C VAL A 162 -2.64 13.83 -5.74
N ALA A 163 -3.31 14.60 -6.59
CA ALA A 163 -4.21 15.68 -6.19
C ALA A 163 -5.45 15.23 -5.40
N ALA A 164 -5.91 13.98 -5.58
CA ALA A 164 -7.04 13.43 -4.84
C ALA A 164 -6.66 13.01 -3.42
N VAL A 165 -5.41 12.53 -3.22
CA VAL A 165 -4.99 11.82 -2.00
C VAL A 165 -4.01 12.63 -1.15
N LYS A 166 -3.00 13.26 -1.75
CA LYS A 166 -1.93 13.96 -1.02
C LYS A 166 -2.49 15.04 -0.07
N GLY A 167 -2.11 14.94 1.22
CA GLY A 167 -2.55 15.88 2.26
C GLY A 167 -4.00 15.71 2.71
N LYS A 168 -4.73 14.72 2.19
CA LYS A 168 -6.14 14.47 2.51
C LYS A 168 -6.37 13.07 3.08
N LEU A 169 -5.62 12.08 2.62
CA LEU A 169 -5.72 10.69 3.05
C LEU A 169 -4.34 10.19 3.45
N PHE A 170 -4.29 9.40 4.53
CA PHE A 170 -3.05 8.90 5.10
C PHE A 170 -3.17 7.41 5.41
N PHE A 171 -2.07 6.68 5.25
CA PHE A 171 -1.95 5.33 5.80
C PHE A 171 -2.03 5.40 7.32
N ASN A 172 -2.84 4.56 7.92
CA ASN A 172 -2.99 4.49 9.37
C ASN A 172 -1.75 3.83 10.00
N GLU A 173 -1.00 4.58 10.81
CA GLU A 173 0.30 4.18 11.35
C GLU A 173 0.21 3.09 12.45
N LEU A 174 -0.99 2.74 12.91
CA LEU A 174 -1.21 1.58 13.78
C LEU A 174 -1.00 0.26 13.04
N PHE A 175 -1.08 0.26 11.70
CA PHE A 175 -0.94 -0.90 10.83
C PHE A 175 0.35 -0.84 10.00
N GLY A 176 0.80 -2.01 9.54
CA GLY A 176 1.96 -2.16 8.65
C GLY A 176 3.23 -2.61 9.36
N LEU A 177 4.21 -3.03 8.57
CA LEU A 177 5.51 -3.47 9.08
C LEU A 177 6.17 -2.37 9.92
N GLY A 178 6.72 -2.76 11.07
CA GLY A 178 7.32 -1.82 12.03
C GLY A 178 6.33 -1.18 12.98
N SER A 179 5.03 -1.45 12.86
CA SER A 179 4.02 -1.08 13.88
C SER A 179 4.23 -1.87 15.18
N GLU A 180 3.68 -1.37 16.26
CA GLU A 180 3.79 -2.01 17.60
C GLU A 180 3.24 -3.44 17.61
N CYS A 181 2.03 -3.66 17.06
CA CYS A 181 1.32 -4.94 17.16
C CYS A 181 0.69 -5.45 15.86
N LEU A 182 0.42 -4.60 14.88
CA LEU A 182 -0.40 -4.92 13.71
C LEU A 182 0.44 -4.85 12.41
N PRO A 183 1.25 -5.87 12.09
CA PRO A 183 2.30 -5.80 11.06
C PRO A 183 1.79 -5.82 9.62
N CYS A 184 0.48 -5.72 9.38
CA CYS A 184 -0.13 -5.70 8.04
C CYS A 184 -1.55 -5.14 8.07
N GLY A 185 -2.16 -4.97 6.89
CA GLY A 185 -3.56 -4.55 6.72
C GLY A 185 -3.71 -3.06 6.50
N GLU A 186 -2.61 -2.34 6.38
CA GLU A 186 -2.60 -0.90 6.10
C GLU A 186 -3.22 -0.55 4.75
N GLU A 187 -3.10 -1.43 3.74
CA GLU A 187 -3.72 -1.23 2.43
C GLU A 187 -5.24 -1.39 2.47
N ASP A 188 -5.75 -2.37 3.21
CA ASP A 188 -7.20 -2.55 3.38
C ASP A 188 -7.82 -1.34 4.09
N VAL A 189 -7.14 -0.82 5.12
CA VAL A 189 -7.56 0.39 5.87
C VAL A 189 -7.52 1.60 4.94
N PHE A 190 -6.43 1.81 4.22
CA PHE A 190 -6.25 2.96 3.33
C PHE A 190 -7.29 3.01 2.20
N LEU A 191 -7.58 1.86 1.57
CA LEU A 191 -8.61 1.78 0.53
C LEU A 191 -10.03 1.91 1.10
N HIS A 192 -10.27 1.41 2.32
CA HIS A 192 -11.53 1.65 3.02
C HIS A 192 -11.75 3.15 3.26
N ASP A 193 -10.75 3.83 3.80
CA ASP A 193 -10.81 5.27 4.06
C ASP A 193 -10.97 6.09 2.79
N ALA A 194 -10.34 5.69 1.69
CA ALA A 194 -10.53 6.30 0.38
C ALA A 194 -12.00 6.23 -0.07
N VAL A 195 -12.63 5.06 0.04
CA VAL A 195 -14.04 4.87 -0.29
C VAL A 195 -14.93 5.69 0.64
N GLN A 196 -14.66 5.71 1.96
CA GLN A 196 -15.42 6.51 2.93
C GLN A 196 -15.28 8.02 2.69
N ALA A 197 -14.14 8.46 2.18
CA ALA A 197 -13.91 9.84 1.75
C ALA A 197 -14.58 10.20 0.41
N GLY A 198 -15.28 9.25 -0.23
CA GLY A 198 -15.98 9.44 -1.50
C GLY A 198 -15.09 9.39 -2.73
N LEU A 199 -13.85 8.88 -2.61
CA LEU A 199 -12.96 8.70 -3.75
C LEU A 199 -13.43 7.53 -4.65
N SER A 200 -13.26 7.72 -5.95
CA SER A 200 -13.54 6.69 -6.97
C SER A 200 -12.40 5.68 -7.00
N VAL A 201 -12.60 4.53 -6.34
CA VAL A 201 -11.60 3.45 -6.22
C VAL A 201 -11.99 2.28 -7.11
N TRP A 202 -11.08 1.89 -8.01
CA TRP A 202 -11.32 0.84 -9.01
C TRP A 202 -10.26 -0.27 -8.95
N TYR A 203 -10.61 -1.41 -9.48
CA TYR A 203 -9.67 -2.48 -9.82
C TYR A 203 -9.58 -2.62 -11.34
N PHE A 204 -8.34 -2.78 -11.86
CA PHE A 204 -8.08 -3.10 -13.26
C PHE A 204 -7.18 -4.33 -13.38
N PRO A 205 -7.46 -5.26 -14.32
CA PRO A 205 -6.75 -6.54 -14.44
C PRO A 205 -5.40 -6.42 -15.17
N TYR A 206 -4.64 -5.36 -14.95
CA TYR A 206 -3.34 -5.14 -15.60
C TYR A 206 -2.19 -5.30 -14.61
N VAL A 207 -1.10 -5.96 -15.07
CA VAL A 207 0.12 -6.13 -14.28
C VAL A 207 0.97 -4.86 -14.33
N VAL A 208 1.45 -4.40 -13.15
CA VAL A 208 2.23 -3.16 -13.02
C VAL A 208 3.52 -3.31 -12.23
N ALA A 209 3.74 -4.46 -11.60
CA ALA A 209 4.99 -4.78 -10.92
C ALA A 209 5.21 -6.29 -10.88
N SER A 210 6.48 -6.70 -10.82
CA SER A 210 6.88 -8.06 -10.45
C SER A 210 7.49 -8.00 -9.04
N VAL A 211 7.09 -8.90 -8.15
CA VAL A 211 7.48 -8.90 -6.73
C VAL A 211 7.93 -10.28 -6.28
N PRO A 212 8.76 -10.41 -5.21
CA PRO A 212 9.00 -11.69 -4.57
C PRO A 212 7.69 -12.35 -4.11
N GLY A 213 7.62 -13.67 -4.18
CA GLY A 213 6.38 -14.41 -3.87
C GLY A 213 6.03 -14.50 -2.39
N ASP A 214 6.87 -14.05 -1.48
CA ASP A 214 6.62 -14.06 -0.03
C ASP A 214 5.97 -12.74 0.44
N SER A 215 4.86 -12.85 1.14
CA SER A 215 4.19 -11.69 1.73
C SER A 215 3.79 -11.93 3.19
N THR A 216 3.75 -10.86 3.99
CA THR A 216 3.35 -10.91 5.40
C THR A 216 1.96 -11.52 5.58
N GLY A 217 1.01 -11.22 4.69
CA GLY A 217 -0.36 -11.71 4.74
C GLY A 217 -0.50 -13.23 4.60
N GLN A 218 0.45 -13.91 3.96
CA GLN A 218 0.45 -15.38 3.86
C GLN A 218 0.56 -16.07 5.22
N ARG A 219 1.12 -15.38 6.23
CA ARG A 219 1.32 -15.89 7.59
C ARG A 219 0.09 -15.74 8.50
N VAL A 220 -1.09 -15.42 7.94
CA VAL A 220 -2.32 -15.15 8.68
C VAL A 220 -2.80 -16.29 9.60
N TYR A 221 -2.34 -17.52 9.38
CA TYR A 221 -2.67 -18.69 10.22
C TYR A 221 -1.51 -19.16 11.11
N THR A 222 -0.31 -18.60 10.94
CA THR A 222 0.92 -19.06 11.63
C THR A 222 1.56 -17.99 12.49
N ASP A 223 1.32 -16.71 12.20
CA ASP A 223 1.85 -15.57 12.97
C ASP A 223 0.73 -14.92 13.78
N ARG A 224 0.86 -14.94 15.11
CA ARG A 224 -0.12 -14.35 16.03
C ARG A 224 -0.37 -12.86 15.77
N ARG A 225 0.67 -12.09 15.43
CA ARG A 225 0.53 -10.65 15.18
C ARG A 225 -0.24 -10.38 13.89
N VAL A 226 -0.03 -11.22 12.87
CA VAL A 226 -0.80 -11.14 11.61
C VAL A 226 -2.27 -11.49 11.84
N MET A 227 -2.57 -12.50 12.71
CA MET A 227 -3.95 -12.80 13.11
C MET A 227 -4.58 -11.62 13.88
N MET A 228 -3.83 -10.98 14.77
CA MET A 228 -4.28 -9.77 15.48
C MET A 228 -4.59 -8.65 14.48
N ALA A 229 -3.72 -8.40 13.51
CA ALA A 229 -3.94 -7.40 12.47
C ALA A 229 -5.23 -7.70 11.68
N GLN A 230 -5.47 -8.96 11.31
CA GLN A 230 -6.72 -9.38 10.67
C GLN A 230 -7.96 -9.05 11.51
N GLY A 231 -7.91 -9.25 12.83
CA GLY A 231 -8.98 -8.87 13.75
C GLY A 231 -9.21 -7.37 13.80
N ALA A 232 -8.12 -6.60 13.94
CA ALA A 232 -8.14 -5.14 14.00
C ALA A 232 -8.68 -4.51 12.71
N VAL A 233 -8.21 -4.96 11.53
CA VAL A 233 -8.72 -4.51 10.21
C VAL A 233 -10.21 -4.80 10.07
N ASN A 234 -10.67 -6.01 10.44
CA ASN A 234 -12.08 -6.32 10.37
C ASN A 234 -12.92 -5.42 11.29
N TYR A 235 -12.39 -5.07 12.47
CA TYR A 235 -13.09 -4.14 13.35
C TYR A 235 -13.10 -2.71 12.81
N TYR A 236 -11.98 -2.28 12.22
CA TYR A 236 -11.89 -0.98 11.55
C TYR A 236 -12.96 -0.84 10.47
N VAL A 237 -13.05 -1.83 9.59
CA VAL A 237 -13.93 -1.78 8.39
C VAL A 237 -15.39 -2.07 8.73
N HIS A 238 -15.68 -2.93 9.73
CA HIS A 238 -17.02 -3.47 9.96
C HIS A 238 -17.58 -3.20 11.39
N GLY A 239 -16.83 -2.52 12.24
CA GLY A 239 -17.24 -2.27 13.62
C GLY A 239 -17.62 -3.57 14.35
N TRP A 240 -18.79 -3.59 14.97
CA TRP A 240 -19.31 -4.78 15.69
C TRP A 240 -19.48 -6.01 14.80
N GLY A 241 -19.65 -5.84 13.49
CA GLY A 241 -19.69 -6.95 12.53
C GLY A 241 -18.40 -7.76 12.41
N ALA A 242 -17.28 -7.28 12.98
CA ALA A 242 -16.02 -8.02 13.05
C ALA A 242 -16.13 -9.30 13.87
N TRP A 243 -16.88 -9.31 14.96
CA TRP A 243 -16.96 -10.46 15.85
C TRP A 243 -17.45 -11.75 15.18
N PRO A 244 -18.61 -11.76 14.50
CA PRO A 244 -19.05 -12.97 13.78
C PRO A 244 -18.11 -13.33 12.61
N ARG A 245 -17.45 -12.35 12.01
CA ARG A 245 -16.47 -12.58 10.94
C ARG A 245 -15.23 -13.31 11.48
N MET A 246 -14.73 -12.93 12.65
CA MET A 246 -13.57 -13.57 13.28
C MET A 246 -13.91 -14.96 13.82
N LEU A 247 -15.13 -15.18 14.31
CA LEU A 247 -15.63 -16.51 14.63
C LEU A 247 -15.61 -17.41 13.39
N LYS A 248 -16.12 -16.95 12.26
CA LYS A 248 -16.08 -17.65 10.99
C LYS A 248 -14.64 -17.89 10.51
N PHE A 249 -13.76 -16.92 10.61
CA PHE A 249 -12.33 -17.03 10.26
C PHE A 249 -11.68 -18.17 11.05
N ALA A 250 -11.86 -18.20 12.37
CA ALA A 250 -11.31 -19.24 13.23
C ALA A 250 -11.88 -20.64 12.91
N ALA A 251 -13.20 -20.73 12.68
CA ALA A 251 -13.85 -21.99 12.30
C ALA A 251 -13.34 -22.53 10.96
N VAL A 252 -13.25 -21.68 9.94
CA VAL A 252 -12.72 -22.06 8.62
C VAL A 252 -11.25 -22.45 8.70
N GLY A 253 -10.43 -21.72 9.48
CA GLY A 253 -9.02 -22.06 9.70
C GLY A 253 -8.85 -23.42 10.36
N ALA A 254 -9.64 -23.72 11.37
CA ALA A 254 -9.63 -25.02 12.05
C ALA A 254 -10.09 -26.17 11.14
N LEU A 255 -11.19 -25.98 10.39
CA LEU A 255 -11.70 -26.97 9.43
C LEU A 255 -10.68 -27.27 8.31
N LYS A 256 -9.94 -26.26 7.86
CA LYS A 256 -8.87 -26.42 6.87
C LYS A 256 -7.54 -26.89 7.47
N ARG A 257 -7.51 -27.28 8.75
CA ARG A 257 -6.32 -27.71 9.49
C ARG A 257 -5.15 -26.71 9.47
N LYS A 258 -5.47 -25.41 9.37
CA LYS A 258 -4.48 -24.32 9.35
C LYS A 258 -4.12 -23.80 10.75
N GLY A 259 -4.86 -24.21 11.79
CA GLY A 259 -4.59 -23.83 13.18
C GLY A 259 -5.70 -24.28 14.13
N ASN A 260 -5.43 -24.15 15.44
CA ASN A 260 -6.43 -24.45 16.48
C ASN A 260 -7.46 -23.30 16.53
N PHE A 261 -8.75 -23.67 16.59
CA PHE A 261 -9.88 -22.72 16.62
C PHE A 261 -9.72 -21.64 17.71
N PHE A 262 -9.44 -22.07 18.95
CA PHE A 262 -9.34 -21.14 20.08
C PHE A 262 -8.15 -20.21 19.99
N VAL A 263 -7.02 -20.69 19.44
CA VAL A 263 -5.82 -19.88 19.20
C VAL A 263 -6.11 -18.82 18.15
N LEU A 264 -6.71 -19.20 17.01
CA LEU A 264 -7.06 -18.28 15.93
C LEU A 264 -8.07 -17.22 16.40
N LEU A 265 -9.12 -17.64 17.11
CA LEU A 265 -10.14 -16.75 17.64
C LEU A 265 -9.56 -15.78 18.69
N SER A 266 -8.81 -16.31 19.66
CA SER A 266 -8.17 -15.49 20.71
C SER A 266 -7.24 -14.44 20.13
N ALA A 267 -6.40 -14.80 19.15
CA ALA A 267 -5.51 -13.85 18.51
C ALA A 267 -6.30 -12.74 17.77
N ALA A 268 -7.30 -13.11 16.96
CA ALA A 268 -8.12 -12.14 16.25
C ALA A 268 -8.88 -11.21 17.21
N CYS A 269 -9.48 -11.76 18.28
CA CYS A 269 -10.15 -10.96 19.32
C CYS A 269 -9.18 -10.02 20.05
N SER A 270 -7.95 -10.49 20.32
CA SER A 270 -6.90 -9.64 20.90
C SER A 270 -6.59 -8.42 20.01
N GLY A 271 -6.59 -8.60 18.69
CA GLY A 271 -6.41 -7.50 17.74
C GLY A 271 -7.55 -6.49 17.76
N ILE A 272 -8.82 -6.95 17.81
CA ILE A 272 -9.99 -6.09 17.98
C ILE A 272 -9.86 -5.25 19.26
N LEU A 273 -9.56 -5.89 20.39
CA LEU A 273 -9.46 -5.24 21.69
C LEU A 273 -8.29 -4.25 21.74
N TYR A 274 -7.15 -4.61 21.17
CA TYR A 274 -5.99 -3.72 21.06
C TYR A 274 -6.36 -2.45 20.30
N TYR A 275 -6.97 -2.60 19.11
CA TYR A 275 -7.34 -1.46 18.29
C TYR A 275 -8.37 -0.57 19.02
N LYS A 276 -9.43 -1.15 19.62
CA LYS A 276 -10.42 -0.41 20.40
C LYS A 276 -9.77 0.41 21.53
N LYS A 277 -8.80 -0.18 22.24
CA LYS A 277 -8.09 0.52 23.31
C LYS A 277 -7.30 1.72 22.79
N LYS A 278 -6.63 1.58 21.63
CA LYS A 278 -5.83 2.67 21.03
C LYS A 278 -6.71 3.86 20.64
N ILE A 279 -7.81 3.64 19.90
CA ILE A 279 -8.73 4.73 19.49
C ILE A 279 -9.40 5.39 20.72
N SER A 280 -9.81 4.63 21.72
CA SER A 280 -10.41 5.21 22.95
C SER A 280 -9.42 6.08 23.72
N HIS A 281 -8.14 5.78 23.66
CA HIS A 281 -7.09 6.57 24.29
C HIS A 281 -6.83 7.88 23.53
N GLU A 282 -6.79 7.83 22.20
CA GLU A 282 -6.65 9.01 21.33
C GLU A 282 -7.84 9.97 21.53
N ASP A 283 -9.09 9.48 21.50
CA ASP A 283 -10.29 10.27 21.78
C ASP A 283 -10.27 10.92 23.18
N SER A 284 -9.63 10.29 24.16
CA SER A 284 -9.52 10.80 25.52
C SER A 284 -8.46 11.89 25.66
N LEU A 285 -7.41 11.87 24.83
CA LEU A 285 -6.37 12.90 24.79
C LEU A 285 -6.89 14.16 24.09
N ASP A 286 -7.56 14.00 22.93
CA ASP A 286 -8.14 15.14 22.19
C ASP A 286 -9.18 15.91 23.03
N ARG A 287 -9.99 15.21 23.83
CA ARG A 287 -10.96 15.84 24.76
C ARG A 287 -10.32 16.57 25.95
N ARG A 288 -9.05 16.33 26.26
CA ARG A 288 -8.32 17.06 27.32
C ARG A 288 -7.57 18.28 26.81
N CYS A 289 -7.39 18.37 25.48
CA CYS A 289 -6.71 19.48 24.82
C CYS A 289 -7.69 20.54 24.28
N GLN A 290 -9.01 20.33 24.41
CA GLN A 290 -10.08 21.30 24.17
C GLN A 290 -10.57 21.91 25.48
#